data_106e992d48c05aefd438b4d406aadf80
#
_entry.id   106e992d48c05aefd438b4d406aadf80
#
_cell.length_a   1.000
_cell.length_b   1.000
_cell.length_c   1.000
_cell.angle_alpha   90.00
_cell.angle_beta   90.00
_cell.angle_gamma   90.00
#
_symmetry.space_group_name_H-M   'P 1'
#
loop_
_entity.id
_entity.type
_entity.pdbx_description
1 polymer ?
#
loop_
_entity_poly.entity_id
_entity_poly.type
_entity_poly.pdbx_seq_one_letter_code
_entity_poly.pdbx_strand_id
1 'polypeptide(L)'
;MFFKALTGAMLALALSTSAQAKAPLSDAAIKQAIIKESIASYPETCACPYNSARNGSSCGGRSAWSRGGGYSPMCYPKDVSKADVAAYRASH
;
A
#
# COMPACT_ATOMS: atom_id res chain seq x y z
N MET A 1 -58.10 -5.72 16.66
CA MET A 1 -57.53 -5.76 16.47
C MET A 1 -56.55 -5.67 16.15
N PHE A 2 -56.38 -5.72 16.08
CA PHE A 2 -55.45 -5.64 15.75
C PHE A 2 -54.39 -5.50 15.49
N PHE A 3 -53.94 -5.58 15.41
CA PHE A 3 -53.00 -5.47 15.15
C PHE A 3 -52.04 -5.53 14.85
N LYS A 4 -51.74 -5.57 14.72
CA LYS A 4 -50.98 -5.66 14.40
C LYS A 4 -50.01 -5.62 13.99
N ALA A 5 -49.63 -5.50 13.86
CA ALA A 5 -48.79 -5.49 13.47
C ALA A 5 -47.95 -5.30 13.13
N LEU A 6 -47.48 -5.26 12.90
CA LEU A 6 -46.59 -5.18 12.45
C LEU A 6 -45.65 -5.05 12.42
N THR A 7 -45.14 -5.02 12.37
CA THR A 7 -44.30 -4.99 12.30
C THR A 7 -43.37 -5.09 11.93
N GLY A 8 -42.94 -5.09 11.74
CA GLY A 8 -41.93 -5.25 11.28
C GLY A 8 -41.11 -5.06 10.80
N ALA A 9 -40.83 -4.91 10.46
CA ALA A 9 -40.04 -4.86 9.83
C ALA A 9 -39.03 -4.56 9.88
N MET A 10 -38.62 -4.55 9.94
CA MET A 10 -37.74 -4.34 9.82
C MET A 10 -36.70 -4.44 9.62
N LEU A 11 -36.23 -4.52 9.49
CA LEU A 11 -35.30 -4.59 9.27
C LEU A 11 -34.34 -4.71 8.80
N ALA A 12 -34.09 -4.64 8.47
CA ALA A 12 -33.26 -4.82 7.96
C ALA A 12 -32.39 -4.53 7.67
N LEU A 13 -32.04 -4.47 7.57
CA LEU A 13 -31.14 -4.24 7.11
C LEU A 13 -30.10 -4.19 7.07
N ALA A 14 -29.76 -4.13 7.17
CA ALA A 14 -28.80 -4.05 7.04
C ALA A 14 -27.98 -4.27 6.72
N LEU A 15 -27.82 -4.50 6.52
CA LEU A 15 -26.99 -4.73 6.11
C LEU A 15 -26.12 -4.70 5.69
N SER A 16 -26.09 -4.72 5.53
CA SER A 16 -25.31 -4.75 4.94
C SER A 16 -24.47 -4.39 4.74
N THR A 17 -24.19 -4.23 4.67
CA THR A 17 -23.35 -3.89 4.31
C THR A 17 -22.43 -4.03 4.28
N SER A 18 -22.09 -4.32 4.31
CA SER A 18 -21.17 -4.43 4.20
C SER A 18 -20.49 -4.53 3.56
N ALA A 19 -20.59 -4.47 3.30
CA ALA A 19 -20.04 -4.70 2.54
C ALA A 19 -19.00 -4.45 2.40
N GLN A 20 -18.66 -4.52 2.70
CA GLN A 20 -17.80 -4.24 2.53
C GLN A 20 -17.01 -4.51 2.00
N ALA A 21 -17.33 -4.59 1.73
CA ALA A 21 -16.41 -5.18 0.90
C ALA A 21 -15.33 -4.32 0.53
N LYS A 22 -14.20 -4.74 0.66
CA LYS A 22 -13.13 -4.03 0.17
C LYS A 22 -12.93 -4.36 -1.25
N ALA A 23 -12.87 -3.39 -2.10
CA ALA A 23 -12.41 -3.59 -3.45
C ALA A 23 -10.95 -4.00 -3.42
N PRO A 24 -10.49 -4.86 -4.33
CA PRO A 24 -9.08 -5.18 -4.42
C PRO A 24 -8.27 -3.92 -4.69
N LEU A 25 -7.08 -3.85 -4.15
CA LEU A 25 -6.18 -2.74 -4.44
C LEU A 25 -5.78 -2.75 -5.91
N SER A 26 -5.65 -1.57 -6.50
CA SER A 26 -5.14 -1.44 -7.86
C SER A 26 -3.66 -1.78 -7.89
N ASP A 27 -3.16 -2.09 -9.10
CA ASP A 27 -1.72 -2.31 -9.27
C ASP A 27 -0.93 -1.09 -8.82
N ALA A 28 -1.42 0.11 -9.14
CA ALA A 28 -0.73 1.33 -8.72
C ALA A 28 -0.63 1.43 -7.20
N ALA A 29 -1.71 1.11 -6.50
CA ALA A 29 -1.69 1.14 -5.03
C ALA A 29 -0.75 0.09 -4.46
N ILE A 30 -0.72 -1.09 -5.06
CA ILE A 30 0.18 -2.15 -4.62
C ILE A 30 1.63 -1.76 -4.85
N LYS A 31 1.93 -1.14 -5.99
CA LYS A 31 3.28 -0.66 -6.26
C LYS A 31 3.73 0.33 -5.21
N GLN A 32 2.85 1.26 -4.81
CA GLN A 32 3.19 2.20 -3.76
C GLN A 32 3.42 1.51 -2.41
N ALA A 33 2.63 0.49 -2.10
CA ALA A 33 2.82 -0.27 -0.86
C ALA A 33 4.17 -0.99 -0.87
N ILE A 34 4.53 -1.59 -1.99
CA ILE A 34 5.81 -2.27 -2.14
C ILE A 34 6.97 -1.29 -1.97
N ILE A 35 6.86 -0.11 -2.60
CA ILE A 35 7.88 0.93 -2.49
C ILE A 35 8.04 1.35 -1.03
N LYS A 36 6.93 1.57 -0.35
CA LYS A 36 6.96 1.98 1.05
C LYS A 36 7.65 0.94 1.92
N GLU A 37 7.34 -0.33 1.70
CA GLU A 37 7.99 -1.41 2.43
C GLU A 37 9.48 -1.50 2.10
N SER A 38 9.83 -1.29 0.85
CA SER A 38 11.22 -1.32 0.42
C SER A 38 12.03 -0.24 1.13
N ILE A 39 11.48 0.97 1.19
CA ILE A 39 12.15 2.07 1.89
C ILE A 39 12.27 1.77 3.38
N ALA A 40 11.20 1.24 3.98
CA ALA A 40 11.19 0.95 5.41
C ALA A 40 12.19 -0.14 5.79
N SER A 41 12.47 -1.05 4.88
CA SER A 41 13.41 -2.14 5.17
C SER A 41 14.86 -1.76 4.93
N TYR A 42 15.14 -0.61 4.33
CA TYR A 42 16.50 -0.14 4.19
C TYR A 42 17.00 0.38 5.53
N PRO A 43 18.16 -0.06 5.99
CA PRO A 43 18.60 0.23 7.38
C PRO A 43 19.10 1.65 7.60
N GLU A 44 19.23 2.47 6.56
CA GLU A 44 19.73 3.82 6.69
C GLU A 44 18.75 4.84 6.13
N THR A 45 19.13 6.12 6.17
CA THR A 45 18.17 7.18 5.85
C THR A 45 17.94 7.42 4.38
N CYS A 46 18.91 7.08 3.53
CA CYS A 46 18.86 7.46 2.12
C CYS A 46 18.62 6.26 1.23
N ALA A 47 17.41 5.67 1.31
CA ALA A 47 17.02 4.60 0.41
C ALA A 47 16.83 5.13 -1.00
N CYS A 48 16.10 6.21 -1.14
CA CYS A 48 15.66 6.74 -2.43
C CYS A 48 16.12 8.18 -2.63
N PRO A 49 16.28 8.61 -3.90
CA PRO A 49 16.75 9.98 -4.17
C PRO A 49 15.88 11.06 -3.58
N TYR A 50 14.57 10.81 -3.47
CA TYR A 50 13.64 11.81 -2.92
C TYR A 50 13.54 11.78 -1.39
N ASN A 51 14.22 10.85 -0.74
CA ASN A 51 14.24 10.83 0.72
C ASN A 51 15.11 11.99 1.23
N SER A 52 14.92 12.34 2.49
CA SER A 52 15.72 13.39 3.13
C SER A 52 16.83 12.79 3.94
N ALA A 53 18.01 13.37 3.82
CA ALA A 53 19.13 13.04 4.68
C ALA A 53 18.90 13.64 6.07
N ARG A 54 19.77 13.30 7.02
CA ARG A 54 19.61 13.77 8.41
C ARG A 54 19.66 15.28 8.52
N ASN A 55 20.41 15.92 7.65
CA ASN A 55 20.51 17.38 7.66
C ASN A 55 19.38 18.04 6.88
N GLY A 56 18.42 17.29 6.39
CA GLY A 56 17.26 17.81 5.70
C GLY A 56 17.42 17.97 4.19
N SER A 57 18.62 17.75 3.66
CA SER A 57 18.81 17.85 2.22
C SER A 57 18.34 16.58 1.53
N SER A 58 18.05 16.68 0.22
CA SER A 58 17.67 15.51 -0.56
C SER A 58 18.82 14.53 -0.65
N CYS A 59 18.49 13.23 -0.60
CA CYS A 59 19.50 12.19 -0.72
C CYS A 59 20.10 12.15 -2.12
N GLY A 60 19.28 12.30 -3.15
CA GLY A 60 19.76 12.39 -4.54
C GLY A 60 20.66 11.23 -4.90
N GLY A 61 21.80 11.55 -5.49
CA GLY A 61 22.78 10.56 -5.93
C GLY A 61 23.44 9.78 -4.81
N ARG A 62 23.26 10.20 -3.58
CA ARG A 62 23.81 9.49 -2.42
C ARG A 62 22.92 8.35 -1.96
N SER A 63 21.72 8.24 -2.54
CA SER A 63 20.78 7.20 -2.11
C SER A 63 21.26 5.81 -2.52
N ALA A 64 20.78 4.80 -1.81
CA ALA A 64 21.09 3.42 -2.14
C ALA A 64 20.61 3.05 -3.54
N TRP A 65 19.46 3.60 -3.94
CA TRP A 65 18.92 3.40 -5.28
C TRP A 65 19.90 3.86 -6.35
N SER A 66 20.55 4.99 -6.11
CA SER A 66 21.47 5.60 -7.08
C SER A 66 22.84 4.93 -7.07
N ARG A 67 23.30 4.47 -5.91
CA ARG A 67 24.69 4.03 -5.78
C ARG A 67 24.94 2.59 -6.16
N GLY A 68 23.95 1.74 -6.07
CA GLY A 68 24.16 0.36 -6.43
C GLY A 68 25.06 -0.43 -5.50
N GLY A 69 25.07 -0.15 -4.23
CA GLY A 69 25.98 -0.77 -3.27
C GLY A 69 25.49 -2.07 -2.65
N GLY A 70 24.74 -2.86 -3.37
CA GLY A 70 24.21 -4.13 -2.85
C GLY A 70 22.79 -4.07 -2.41
N TYR A 71 22.32 -2.96 -1.93
CA TYR A 71 20.90 -2.74 -1.74
C TYR A 71 20.30 -2.26 -3.04
N SER A 72 19.09 -2.68 -3.30
CA SER A 72 18.39 -2.24 -4.50
C SER A 72 16.96 -1.89 -4.11
N PRO A 73 16.78 -0.81 -3.35
CA PRO A 73 15.43 -0.44 -2.94
C PRO A 73 14.59 -0.07 -4.14
N MET A 74 13.29 -0.34 -4.03
CA MET A 74 12.34 0.07 -5.05
C MET A 74 11.83 1.45 -4.67
N CYS A 75 12.01 2.41 -5.53
CA CYS A 75 11.71 3.81 -5.24
C CYS A 75 10.65 4.40 -6.15
N TYR A 76 10.47 3.82 -7.34
CA TYR A 76 9.55 4.33 -8.34
C TYR A 76 8.69 3.18 -8.87
N PRO A 77 7.50 3.48 -9.38
CA PRO A 77 6.65 2.41 -9.92
C PRO A 77 7.34 1.54 -10.97
N LYS A 78 8.23 2.12 -11.76
CA LYS A 78 8.94 1.37 -12.79
C LYS A 78 9.87 0.31 -12.20
N ASP A 79 10.23 0.44 -10.92
CA ASP A 79 11.09 -0.52 -10.26
C ASP A 79 10.33 -1.78 -9.85
N VAL A 80 9.01 -1.71 -9.82
CA VAL A 80 8.16 -2.80 -9.34
C VAL A 80 7.63 -3.58 -10.54
N SER A 81 8.00 -4.83 -10.65
CA SER A 81 7.59 -5.67 -11.78
C SER A 81 6.19 -6.21 -11.57
N LYS A 82 5.62 -6.76 -12.65
CA LYS A 82 4.34 -7.45 -12.54
C LYS A 82 4.44 -8.65 -11.60
N ALA A 83 5.58 -9.33 -11.60
CA ALA A 83 5.80 -10.46 -10.71
C ALA A 83 5.80 -10.00 -9.25
N ASP A 84 6.39 -8.84 -8.97
CA ASP A 84 6.37 -8.28 -7.62
C ASP A 84 4.94 -7.99 -7.16
N VAL A 85 4.14 -7.42 -8.04
CA VAL A 85 2.74 -7.13 -7.72
C VAL A 85 1.98 -8.43 -7.45
N ALA A 86 2.18 -9.44 -8.28
CA ALA A 86 1.51 -10.73 -8.10
C ALA A 86 1.91 -11.38 -6.78
N ALA A 87 3.18 -11.31 -6.43
CA ALA A 87 3.66 -11.87 -5.17
C ALA A 87 3.06 -11.14 -3.98
N TYR A 88 2.94 -9.83 -4.07
CA TYR A 88 2.32 -9.04 -3.00
C TYR A 88 0.86 -9.45 -2.81
N ARG A 89 0.11 -9.59 -3.91
CA ARG A 89 -1.29 -10.02 -3.82
C ARG A 89 -1.43 -11.40 -3.21
N ALA A 90 -0.50 -12.29 -3.51
CA ALA A 90 -0.56 -13.65 -2.99
C ALA A 90 -0.28 -13.72 -1.49
N SER A 91 0.46 -12.74 -0.95
CA SER A 91 0.87 -12.78 0.46
C SER A 91 0.11 -11.76 1.32
N HIS A 92 -0.78 -11.01 0.76
CA HIS A 92 -1.58 -10.01 1.50
C HIS A 92 -3.09 -10.17 1.20
#